data_99c7fae8e32acfa347d5db9b9de73026
#
_entry.id   99c7fae8e32acfa347d5db9b9de73026
#
_cell.length_a   1.000
_cell.length_b   1.000
_cell.length_c   1.000
_cell.angle_alpha   90.00
_cell.angle_beta   90.00
_cell.angle_gamma   90.00
#
_symmetry.space_group_name_H-M   'P 1'
#
loop_
_entity.id
_entity.type
_entity.pdbx_description
1 polymer ?
#
loop_
_entity_poly.entity_id
_entity_poly.type
_entity_poly.pdbx_seq_one_letter_code
_entity_poly.pdbx_strand_id
1 'polypeptide(L)'
;MSKKMLLLIVLQTLIFTGFAQVKVPVSVASYNIRYDNPHDGDNGWEFRKEHVKELIQFHDFDIFGIQEGMYNQVTDIAALEQYAWYGKGRDDGDTKGEHCAIFFKKDRFDLLNSGSFWLSETPDIPTIGWDSRVNKRVCSWGRLRDRINKNEFYFFSVHFDNLGAQARCESAKLMVAKIPEIAGDMPVIVVGDFNSTPETEQIATMETLL
;
A
#
# COMPACT_ATOMS: atom_id res chain seq x y z
N MET A 1 -18.00 -0.93 80.13
CA MET A 1 -17.32 -1.88 79.18
C MET A 1 -17.45 -1.28 77.79
N SER A 2 -16.37 -0.66 77.30
CA SER A 2 -16.33 -0.01 75.95
C SER A 2 -15.79 -1.02 74.93
N LYS A 3 -16.62 -1.34 73.92
CA LYS A 3 -16.21 -2.15 72.78
C LYS A 3 -15.52 -1.24 71.77
N LYS A 4 -14.19 -1.38 71.69
CA LYS A 4 -13.39 -0.76 70.61
C LYS A 4 -13.64 -1.56 69.34
N MET A 5 -14.30 -0.94 68.36
CA MET A 5 -14.52 -1.47 67.03
C MET A 5 -13.26 -1.16 66.19
N LEU A 6 -12.52 -2.21 65.87
CA LEU A 6 -11.32 -2.10 64.99
C LEU A 6 -11.76 -2.05 63.53
N LEU A 7 -11.65 -0.87 62.90
CA LEU A 7 -11.95 -0.68 61.47
C LEU A 7 -10.74 -1.08 60.66
N LEU A 8 -10.80 -2.24 59.98
CA LEU A 8 -9.78 -2.71 59.08
C LEU A 8 -9.97 -2.04 57.73
N ILE A 9 -9.17 -1.03 57.41
CA ILE A 9 -9.13 -0.42 56.05
C ILE A 9 -8.25 -1.30 55.18
N VAL A 10 -8.91 -2.06 54.29
CA VAL A 10 -8.20 -2.78 53.21
C VAL A 10 -7.92 -1.79 52.08
N LEU A 11 -6.72 -1.30 52.00
CA LEU A 11 -6.25 -0.47 50.91
C LEU A 11 -5.99 -1.39 49.67
N GLN A 12 -6.96 -1.50 48.77
CA GLN A 12 -6.73 -2.14 47.47
C GLN A 12 -5.92 -1.19 46.60
N THR A 13 -4.60 -1.43 46.53
CA THR A 13 -3.72 -0.82 45.53
C THR A 13 -4.02 -1.45 44.17
N LEU A 14 -4.82 -0.77 43.36
CA LEU A 14 -4.94 -1.06 41.92
C LEU A 14 -3.59 -0.76 41.29
N ILE A 15 -2.80 -1.81 41.04
CA ILE A 15 -1.59 -1.72 40.22
C ILE A 15 -2.08 -1.61 38.77
N PHE A 16 -2.21 -0.39 38.27
CA PHE A 16 -2.28 -0.15 36.82
C PHE A 16 -0.92 -0.50 36.21
N THR A 17 -0.76 -1.73 35.76
CA THR A 17 0.32 -2.08 34.84
C THR A 17 -0.03 -1.44 33.51
N GLY A 18 0.39 -0.19 33.32
CA GLY A 18 0.38 0.43 32.00
C GLY A 18 1.31 -0.39 31.12
N PHE A 19 0.74 -1.23 30.25
CA PHE A 19 1.51 -1.82 29.18
C PHE A 19 1.98 -0.67 28.28
N ALA A 20 3.24 -0.31 28.38
CA ALA A 20 3.86 0.58 27.41
C ALA A 20 3.70 -0.10 26.05
N GLN A 21 2.90 0.48 25.18
CA GLN A 21 2.72 -0.02 23.81
C GLN A 21 4.08 0.06 23.12
N VAL A 22 4.69 -1.07 22.87
CA VAL A 22 5.98 -1.13 22.19
C VAL A 22 5.75 -0.60 20.77
N LYS A 23 6.33 0.57 20.48
CA LYS A 23 6.32 1.13 19.12
C LYS A 23 7.25 0.29 18.26
N VAL A 24 6.70 -0.56 17.43
CA VAL A 24 7.45 -1.32 16.43
C VAL A 24 7.30 -0.59 15.11
N PRO A 25 8.37 0.02 14.57
CA PRO A 25 8.29 0.72 13.29
C PRO A 25 7.97 -0.26 12.16
N VAL A 26 7.30 0.25 11.13
CA VAL A 26 7.05 -0.45 9.88
C VAL A 26 7.90 0.20 8.80
N SER A 27 8.77 -0.57 8.16
CA SER A 27 9.57 -0.13 7.02
C SER A 27 8.73 -0.20 5.76
N VAL A 28 8.50 0.96 5.11
CA VAL A 28 7.63 1.09 3.95
C VAL A 28 8.41 1.64 2.76
N ALA A 29 8.12 1.12 1.55
CA ALA A 29 8.70 1.64 0.31
C ALA A 29 7.66 1.78 -0.82
N SER A 30 7.95 2.69 -1.75
CA SER A 30 7.36 2.79 -3.07
C SER A 30 8.45 2.59 -4.10
N TYR A 31 8.22 1.71 -5.08
CA TYR A 31 9.25 1.35 -6.03
C TYR A 31 8.68 1.16 -7.44
N ASN A 32 8.82 2.15 -8.31
CA ASN A 32 8.59 1.94 -9.73
C ASN A 32 9.75 1.10 -10.28
N ILE A 33 9.46 -0.15 -10.64
CA ILE A 33 10.48 -1.13 -11.08
C ILE A 33 10.77 -1.06 -12.57
N ARG A 34 10.15 -0.17 -13.31
CA ARG A 34 10.20 -0.11 -14.79
C ARG A 34 9.66 -1.41 -15.42
N TYR A 35 8.63 -1.32 -16.23
CA TYR A 35 8.05 -2.49 -16.90
C TYR A 35 9.09 -3.22 -17.79
N ASP A 36 8.82 -4.49 -18.04
CA ASP A 36 9.64 -5.33 -18.90
C ASP A 36 9.48 -4.89 -20.36
N ASN A 37 10.34 -3.97 -20.79
CA ASN A 37 10.32 -3.39 -22.13
C ASN A 37 11.38 -4.07 -23.00
N PRO A 38 11.00 -4.72 -24.11
CA PRO A 38 11.95 -5.41 -24.99
C PRO A 38 12.97 -4.46 -25.67
N HIS A 39 12.75 -3.15 -25.60
CA HIS A 39 13.65 -2.14 -26.17
C HIS A 39 14.67 -1.57 -25.17
N ASP A 40 14.67 -2.03 -23.93
CA ASP A 40 15.59 -1.52 -22.89
C ASP A 40 17.02 -2.11 -22.99
N GLY A 41 17.28 -3.02 -23.94
CA GLY A 41 18.62 -3.58 -24.18
C GLY A 41 19.22 -4.18 -22.90
N ASP A 42 20.43 -3.76 -22.53
CA ASP A 42 21.15 -4.22 -21.33
C ASP A 42 20.46 -3.80 -20.01
N ASN A 43 19.47 -2.91 -20.07
CA ASN A 43 18.63 -2.53 -18.95
C ASN A 43 17.30 -3.30 -18.92
N GLY A 44 17.12 -4.31 -19.78
CA GLY A 44 15.95 -5.19 -19.79
C GLY A 44 15.77 -5.93 -18.46
N TRP A 45 14.54 -6.36 -18.19
CA TRP A 45 14.19 -7.00 -16.92
C TRP A 45 15.06 -8.19 -16.58
N GLU A 46 15.37 -9.01 -17.56
CA GLU A 46 16.19 -10.21 -17.39
C GLU A 46 17.57 -9.91 -16.78
N PHE A 47 18.14 -8.74 -17.07
CA PHE A 47 19.43 -8.30 -16.51
C PHE A 47 19.28 -7.57 -15.18
N ARG A 48 18.10 -7.01 -14.86
CA ARG A 48 17.84 -6.22 -13.64
C ARG A 48 17.19 -6.99 -12.52
N LYS A 49 16.49 -8.08 -12.81
CA LYS A 49 15.61 -8.77 -11.84
C LYS A 49 16.32 -9.18 -10.55
N GLU A 50 17.56 -9.69 -10.66
CA GLU A 50 18.32 -10.07 -9.46
C GLU A 50 18.71 -8.84 -8.63
N HIS A 51 19.14 -7.75 -9.28
CA HIS A 51 19.47 -6.50 -8.58
C HIS A 51 18.26 -5.88 -7.90
N VAL A 52 17.09 -5.95 -8.50
CA VAL A 52 15.84 -5.50 -7.88
C VAL A 52 15.51 -6.33 -6.63
N LYS A 53 15.63 -7.66 -6.72
CA LYS A 53 15.42 -8.55 -5.56
C LYS A 53 16.46 -8.33 -4.47
N GLU A 54 17.73 -8.18 -4.81
CA GLU A 54 18.83 -7.88 -3.89
C GLU A 54 18.58 -6.56 -3.15
N LEU A 55 18.11 -5.52 -3.86
CA LEU A 55 17.76 -4.22 -3.25
C LEU A 55 16.60 -4.37 -2.26
N ILE A 56 15.55 -5.10 -2.62
CA ILE A 56 14.42 -5.38 -1.72
C ILE A 56 14.90 -6.13 -0.47
N GLN A 57 15.76 -7.14 -0.63
CA GLN A 57 16.31 -7.91 0.48
C GLN A 57 17.27 -7.07 1.35
N PHE A 58 18.10 -6.23 0.74
CA PHE A 58 19.05 -5.37 1.45
C PHE A 58 18.33 -4.37 2.37
N HIS A 59 17.26 -3.74 1.88
CA HIS A 59 16.48 -2.80 2.68
C HIS A 59 15.52 -3.47 3.65
N ASP A 60 15.26 -4.76 3.47
CA ASP A 60 14.39 -5.57 4.32
C ASP A 60 13.03 -4.92 4.60
N PHE A 61 12.40 -4.35 3.57
CA PHE A 61 11.11 -3.68 3.70
C PHE A 61 10.07 -4.60 4.32
N ASP A 62 9.27 -4.05 5.23
CA ASP A 62 8.15 -4.80 5.81
C ASP A 62 6.96 -4.86 4.84
N ILE A 63 6.70 -3.74 4.15
CA ILE A 63 5.66 -3.59 3.13
C ILE A 63 6.18 -2.66 2.04
N PHE A 64 5.90 -2.99 0.79
CA PHE A 64 6.20 -2.07 -0.32
C PHE A 64 5.17 -2.20 -1.44
N GLY A 65 4.94 -1.09 -2.13
CA GLY A 65 4.18 -1.03 -3.36
C GLY A 65 5.11 -0.94 -4.56
N ILE A 66 4.88 -1.74 -5.60
CA ILE A 66 5.56 -1.58 -6.88
C ILE A 66 4.64 -0.94 -7.90
N GLN A 67 5.24 -0.25 -8.88
CA GLN A 67 4.57 0.28 -10.05
C GLN A 67 5.27 -0.25 -11.32
N GLU A 68 4.55 -0.27 -12.44
CA GLU A 68 4.98 -0.81 -13.73
C GLU A 68 5.29 -2.32 -13.75
N GLY A 69 4.91 -3.07 -12.72
CA GLY A 69 5.19 -4.51 -12.66
C GLY A 69 4.36 -5.30 -13.67
N MET A 70 4.98 -5.83 -14.73
CA MET A 70 4.34 -6.86 -15.55
C MET A 70 4.21 -8.16 -14.75
N TYR A 71 3.28 -9.04 -15.13
CA TYR A 71 3.01 -10.25 -14.34
C TYR A 71 4.25 -11.14 -14.13
N ASN A 72 5.13 -11.29 -15.14
CA ASN A 72 6.40 -12.00 -14.98
C ASN A 72 7.31 -11.32 -13.94
N GLN A 73 7.39 -10.00 -13.93
CA GLN A 73 8.18 -9.24 -12.94
C GLN A 73 7.62 -9.41 -11.51
N VAL A 74 6.29 -9.35 -11.39
CA VAL A 74 5.62 -9.60 -10.10
C VAL A 74 5.92 -11.01 -9.59
N THR A 75 5.86 -12.02 -10.46
CA THR A 75 6.14 -13.41 -10.08
C THR A 75 7.63 -13.65 -9.76
N ASP A 76 8.55 -12.98 -10.45
CA ASP A 76 9.98 -13.04 -10.13
C ASP A 76 10.28 -12.43 -8.74
N ILE A 77 9.63 -11.31 -8.37
CA ILE A 77 9.75 -10.72 -7.03
C ILE A 77 9.06 -11.62 -5.99
N ALA A 78 7.92 -12.22 -6.33
CA ALA A 78 7.21 -13.15 -5.44
C ALA A 78 7.98 -14.43 -5.13
N ALA A 79 9.04 -14.77 -5.89
CA ALA A 79 9.99 -15.83 -5.55
C ALA A 79 10.81 -15.52 -4.29
N LEU A 80 10.78 -14.27 -3.78
CA LEU A 80 11.27 -13.92 -2.44
C LEU A 80 10.28 -14.48 -1.40
N GLU A 81 10.54 -15.68 -0.89
CA GLU A 81 9.62 -16.48 -0.07
C GLU A 81 9.11 -15.79 1.20
N GLN A 82 9.83 -14.78 1.71
CA GLN A 82 9.41 -14.02 2.90
C GLN A 82 8.22 -13.09 2.63
N TYR A 83 7.88 -12.81 1.36
CA TYR A 83 6.79 -11.92 0.99
C TYR A 83 5.56 -12.69 0.48
N ALA A 84 4.39 -12.18 0.84
CA ALA A 84 3.15 -12.39 0.13
C ALA A 84 2.81 -11.11 -0.65
N TRP A 85 1.92 -11.21 -1.64
CA TRP A 85 1.57 -10.06 -2.45
C TRP A 85 0.10 -10.08 -2.87
N TYR A 86 -0.40 -8.89 -3.26
CA TYR A 86 -1.68 -8.69 -3.89
C TYR A 86 -1.58 -7.58 -4.94
N GLY A 87 -2.25 -7.76 -6.06
CA GLY A 87 -2.37 -6.77 -7.12
C GLY A 87 -3.07 -7.36 -8.33
N LYS A 88 -3.59 -6.50 -9.18
CA LYS A 88 -4.27 -6.90 -10.43
C LYS A 88 -3.65 -6.19 -11.61
N GLY A 89 -3.59 -6.87 -12.74
CA GLY A 89 -3.19 -6.29 -14.02
C GLY A 89 -4.21 -5.24 -14.48
N ARG A 90 -3.70 -4.09 -14.86
CA ARG A 90 -4.54 -2.93 -15.19
C ARG A 90 -5.44 -3.12 -16.41
N ASP A 91 -5.11 -4.08 -17.32
CA ASP A 91 -5.80 -4.22 -18.59
C ASP A 91 -7.03 -5.11 -18.52
N ASP A 92 -7.03 -6.14 -17.68
CA ASP A 92 -8.12 -7.10 -17.58
C ASP A 92 -8.63 -7.35 -16.15
N GLY A 93 -7.95 -6.79 -15.15
CA GLY A 93 -8.27 -7.04 -13.75
C GLY A 93 -7.79 -8.41 -13.25
N ASP A 94 -6.88 -9.05 -13.99
CA ASP A 94 -6.25 -10.32 -13.62
C ASP A 94 -4.74 -10.23 -13.79
N THR A 95 -4.19 -10.68 -14.89
CA THR A 95 -2.74 -10.76 -15.12
C THR A 95 -2.20 -9.88 -16.23
N LYS A 96 -3.07 -9.25 -17.05
CA LYS A 96 -2.63 -8.44 -18.19
C LYS A 96 -2.36 -6.99 -17.82
N GLY A 97 -1.30 -6.46 -18.41
CA GLY A 97 -0.84 -5.10 -18.19
C GLY A 97 -0.03 -4.94 -16.90
N GLU A 98 0.36 -3.72 -16.63
CA GLU A 98 1.13 -3.38 -15.44
C GLU A 98 0.29 -3.52 -14.17
N HIS A 99 0.95 -3.94 -13.08
CA HIS A 99 0.38 -4.03 -11.74
C HIS A 99 0.91 -2.89 -10.86
N CYS A 100 0.06 -2.41 -9.98
CA CYS A 100 0.45 -1.67 -8.78
C CYS A 100 0.38 -2.65 -7.59
N ALA A 101 1.29 -3.64 -7.58
CA ALA A 101 1.22 -4.71 -6.59
C ALA A 101 1.76 -4.28 -5.23
N ILE A 102 1.17 -4.83 -4.17
CA ILE A 102 1.56 -4.65 -2.78
C ILE A 102 2.25 -5.93 -2.33
N PHE A 103 3.45 -5.81 -1.79
CA PHE A 103 4.19 -6.90 -1.17
C PHE A 103 4.32 -6.63 0.33
N PHE A 104 4.21 -7.67 1.15
CA PHE A 104 4.32 -7.58 2.61
C PHE A 104 4.93 -8.85 3.19
N LYS A 105 5.71 -8.71 4.28
CA LYS A 105 6.26 -9.84 5.01
C LYS A 105 5.14 -10.71 5.57
N LYS A 106 5.03 -11.96 5.11
CA LYS A 106 3.96 -12.89 5.47
C LYS A 106 4.05 -13.44 6.90
N ASP A 107 5.19 -13.32 7.54
CA ASP A 107 5.39 -13.66 8.95
C ASP A 107 4.95 -12.52 9.89
N ARG A 108 4.97 -11.28 9.40
CA ARG A 108 4.58 -10.10 10.17
C ARG A 108 3.14 -9.67 9.96
N PHE A 109 2.58 -9.81 8.77
CA PHE A 109 1.25 -9.28 8.44
C PHE A 109 0.28 -10.37 7.98
N ASP A 110 -0.98 -10.21 8.42
CA ASP A 110 -2.13 -10.90 7.87
C ASP A 110 -2.85 -9.97 6.88
N LEU A 111 -3.06 -10.41 5.65
CA LEU A 111 -3.94 -9.74 4.70
C LEU A 111 -5.39 -10.14 5.01
N LEU A 112 -6.17 -9.21 5.54
CA LEU A 112 -7.55 -9.46 5.98
C LEU A 112 -8.57 -9.25 4.86
N ASN A 113 -8.29 -8.28 3.98
CA ASN A 113 -9.10 -7.95 2.82
C ASN A 113 -8.24 -7.25 1.77
N SER A 114 -8.64 -7.30 0.52
CA SER A 114 -7.92 -6.65 -0.58
C SER A 114 -8.85 -6.35 -1.75
N GLY A 115 -8.46 -5.39 -2.57
CA GLY A 115 -9.19 -5.04 -3.76
C GLY A 115 -8.40 -4.13 -4.69
N SER A 116 -8.98 -3.85 -5.83
CA SER A 116 -8.43 -2.90 -6.80
C SER A 116 -9.55 -2.09 -7.42
N PHE A 117 -9.25 -0.87 -7.83
CA PHE A 117 -10.14 -0.03 -8.61
C PHE A 117 -9.33 0.74 -9.66
N TRP A 118 -10.00 1.14 -10.74
CA TRP A 118 -9.37 1.85 -11.85
C TRP A 118 -9.52 3.35 -11.69
N LEU A 119 -8.48 4.08 -12.05
CA LEU A 119 -8.47 5.53 -12.06
C LEU A 119 -9.16 6.03 -13.32
N SER A 120 -10.48 6.01 -13.30
CA SER A 120 -11.36 6.38 -14.40
C SER A 120 -12.75 6.78 -13.89
N GLU A 121 -13.60 7.23 -14.78
CA GLU A 121 -15.02 7.53 -14.53
C GLU A 121 -15.82 6.26 -14.16
N THR A 122 -15.26 5.08 -14.42
CA THR A 122 -15.86 3.78 -14.10
C THR A 122 -14.87 2.92 -13.28
N PRO A 123 -14.67 3.23 -12.00
CA PRO A 123 -13.58 2.64 -11.20
C PRO A 123 -13.69 1.13 -10.96
N ASP A 124 -14.84 0.54 -11.17
CA ASP A 124 -15.07 -0.88 -10.90
C ASP A 124 -14.69 -1.80 -12.07
N ILE A 125 -14.36 -1.23 -13.23
CA ILE A 125 -14.00 -1.98 -14.45
C ILE A 125 -12.75 -1.42 -15.12
N PRO A 126 -11.96 -2.27 -15.82
CA PRO A 126 -10.74 -1.84 -16.50
C PRO A 126 -10.99 -0.89 -17.67
N THR A 127 -10.98 0.41 -17.40
CA THR A 127 -11.19 1.48 -18.39
C THR A 127 -10.07 2.51 -18.38
N ILE A 128 -9.91 3.20 -19.52
CA ILE A 128 -9.05 4.39 -19.63
C ILE A 128 -9.85 5.57 -19.07
N GLY A 129 -9.23 6.36 -18.19
CA GLY A 129 -9.87 7.51 -17.54
C GLY A 129 -9.54 8.84 -18.19
N TRP A 130 -10.52 9.72 -18.27
CA TRP A 130 -10.44 11.13 -18.66
C TRP A 130 -9.64 11.40 -19.93
N ASP A 131 -8.55 12.19 -19.84
CA ASP A 131 -7.65 12.51 -20.96
C ASP A 131 -6.44 11.58 -21.08
N SER A 132 -6.41 10.46 -20.35
CA SER A 132 -5.44 9.39 -20.58
C SER A 132 -5.66 8.82 -21.99
N ARG A 133 -4.57 8.66 -22.77
CA ARG A 133 -4.72 8.34 -24.19
C ARG A 133 -4.69 6.84 -24.49
N VAL A 134 -3.87 6.10 -23.71
CA VAL A 134 -3.56 4.71 -24.04
C VAL A 134 -3.55 3.78 -22.83
N ASN A 135 -3.31 4.32 -21.64
CA ASN A 135 -3.07 3.48 -20.46
C ASN A 135 -4.26 3.51 -19.50
N LYS A 136 -4.74 2.33 -19.14
CA LYS A 136 -5.55 2.18 -17.95
C LYS A 136 -4.65 2.36 -16.73
N ARG A 137 -5.20 2.88 -15.65
CA ARG A 137 -4.50 3.07 -14.38
C ARG A 137 -5.27 2.37 -13.27
N VAL A 138 -4.56 1.68 -12.40
CA VAL A 138 -5.15 0.89 -11.33
C VAL A 138 -4.53 1.27 -10.00
N CYS A 139 -5.36 1.26 -8.96
CA CYS A 139 -4.95 1.28 -7.57
C CYS A 139 -5.25 -0.08 -6.95
N SER A 140 -4.26 -0.71 -6.33
CA SER A 140 -4.47 -1.90 -5.50
C SER A 140 -4.40 -1.52 -4.02
N TRP A 141 -5.22 -2.17 -3.19
CA TRP A 141 -5.23 -1.94 -1.75
C TRP A 141 -5.33 -3.24 -0.96
N GLY A 142 -4.80 -3.21 0.27
CA GLY A 142 -4.91 -4.30 1.22
C GLY A 142 -5.18 -3.77 2.62
N ARG A 143 -6.12 -4.44 3.35
CA ARG A 143 -6.26 -4.29 4.80
C ARG A 143 -5.33 -5.27 5.47
N LEU A 144 -4.37 -4.77 6.20
CA LEU A 144 -3.32 -5.54 6.86
C LEU A 144 -3.45 -5.46 8.37
N ARG A 145 -3.17 -6.56 9.05
CA ARG A 145 -3.05 -6.61 10.51
C ARG A 145 -1.61 -7.00 10.87
N ASP A 146 -0.92 -6.13 11.61
CA ASP A 146 0.39 -6.43 12.18
C ASP A 146 0.25 -7.48 13.29
N ARG A 147 0.92 -8.62 13.15
CA ARG A 147 0.89 -9.73 14.11
C ARG A 147 1.59 -9.39 15.42
N ILE A 148 2.48 -8.38 15.43
CA ILE A 148 3.25 -7.98 16.63
C ILE A 148 2.37 -7.16 17.57
N ASN A 149 1.79 -6.07 17.07
CA ASN A 149 1.03 -5.11 17.88
C ASN A 149 -0.49 -5.22 17.72
N LYS A 150 -0.97 -6.06 16.79
CA LYS A 150 -2.39 -6.31 16.44
C LYS A 150 -3.09 -5.11 15.79
N ASN A 151 -2.36 -4.05 15.47
CA ASN A 151 -2.92 -2.90 14.78
C ASN A 151 -3.30 -3.26 13.34
N GLU A 152 -4.38 -2.66 12.88
CA GLU A 152 -4.85 -2.80 11.51
C GLU A 152 -4.75 -1.46 10.78
N PHE A 153 -4.47 -1.52 9.50
CA PHE A 153 -4.37 -0.36 8.63
C PHE A 153 -4.59 -0.77 7.18
N TYR A 154 -4.84 0.20 6.34
CA TYR A 154 -4.92 0.00 4.90
C TYR A 154 -3.64 0.47 4.21
N PHE A 155 -3.24 -0.27 3.19
CA PHE A 155 -2.11 0.08 2.33
C PHE A 155 -2.59 0.15 0.88
N PHE A 156 -2.30 1.27 0.21
CA PHE A 156 -2.67 1.52 -1.17
C PHE A 156 -1.40 1.69 -2.02
N SER A 157 -1.37 1.05 -3.19
CA SER A 157 -0.33 1.24 -4.21
C SER A 157 -0.96 1.73 -5.50
N VAL A 158 -0.47 2.83 -6.06
CA VAL A 158 -1.09 3.51 -7.20
C VAL A 158 -0.04 3.96 -8.21
N HIS A 159 -0.44 4.11 -9.49
CA HIS A 159 0.37 4.75 -10.52
C HIS A 159 -0.52 5.68 -11.35
N PHE A 160 -0.32 6.98 -11.20
CA PHE A 160 -1.08 8.00 -11.94
C PHE A 160 -0.66 8.06 -13.40
N ASP A 161 -1.50 8.70 -14.23
CA ASP A 161 -1.20 8.81 -15.66
C ASP A 161 0.00 9.73 -15.93
N ASN A 162 0.86 9.29 -16.85
CA ASN A 162 2.07 10.02 -17.18
C ASN A 162 1.85 11.14 -18.23
N LEU A 163 0.75 11.10 -18.99
CA LEU A 163 0.46 12.04 -20.07
C LEU A 163 -0.71 12.95 -19.75
N GLY A 164 -1.83 12.40 -19.27
CA GLY A 164 -3.07 13.12 -19.05
C GLY A 164 -2.99 14.00 -17.79
N ALA A 165 -3.01 15.31 -17.97
CA ALA A 165 -3.03 16.24 -16.83
C ALA A 165 -4.36 16.19 -16.07
N GLN A 166 -5.48 16.15 -16.78
CA GLN A 166 -6.80 15.97 -16.19
C GLN A 166 -6.91 14.62 -15.50
N ALA A 167 -6.41 13.54 -16.14
CA ALA A 167 -6.42 12.21 -15.55
C ALA A 167 -5.69 12.17 -14.19
N ARG A 168 -4.55 12.87 -14.02
CA ARG A 168 -3.87 12.98 -12.72
C ARG A 168 -4.69 13.71 -11.67
N CYS A 169 -5.25 14.88 -12.01
CA CYS A 169 -6.08 15.66 -11.08
C CYS A 169 -7.32 14.88 -10.63
N GLU A 170 -8.04 14.29 -11.59
CA GLU A 170 -9.24 13.53 -11.29
C GLU A 170 -8.94 12.20 -10.57
N SER A 171 -7.79 11.57 -10.86
CA SER A 171 -7.30 10.42 -10.10
C SER A 171 -7.08 10.76 -8.63
N ALA A 172 -6.49 11.92 -8.32
CA ALA A 172 -6.31 12.37 -6.95
C ALA A 172 -7.66 12.56 -6.23
N LYS A 173 -8.63 13.23 -6.89
CA LYS A 173 -9.99 13.40 -6.34
C LYS A 173 -10.68 12.04 -6.11
N LEU A 174 -10.54 11.11 -7.04
CA LEU A 174 -11.08 9.76 -6.91
C LEU A 174 -10.44 9.01 -5.73
N MET A 175 -9.12 9.10 -5.57
CA MET A 175 -8.41 8.52 -4.43
C MET A 175 -8.92 9.08 -3.10
N VAL A 176 -9.06 10.41 -2.99
CA VAL A 176 -9.58 11.09 -1.79
C VAL A 176 -11.01 10.65 -1.46
N ALA A 177 -11.84 10.38 -2.47
CA ALA A 177 -13.18 9.85 -2.27
C ALA A 177 -13.19 8.36 -1.89
N LYS A 178 -12.40 7.53 -2.59
CA LYS A 178 -12.40 6.06 -2.42
C LYS A 178 -11.71 5.60 -1.14
N ILE A 179 -10.66 6.27 -0.67
CA ILE A 179 -9.93 5.85 0.51
C ILE A 179 -10.83 5.84 1.76
N PRO A 180 -11.56 6.91 2.11
CA PRO A 180 -12.49 6.87 3.24
C PRO A 180 -13.67 5.89 3.04
N GLU A 181 -14.14 5.71 1.80
CA GLU A 181 -15.18 4.73 1.49
C GLU A 181 -14.73 3.29 1.81
N ILE A 182 -13.45 2.97 1.54
CA ILE A 182 -12.86 1.63 1.74
C ILE A 182 -12.36 1.44 3.17
N ALA A 183 -11.65 2.43 3.72
CA ALA A 183 -10.92 2.31 4.98
C ALA A 183 -11.70 2.85 6.19
N GLY A 184 -12.75 3.69 5.98
CA GLY A 184 -13.40 4.41 7.07
C GLY A 184 -12.39 5.31 7.80
N ASP A 185 -12.43 5.27 9.12
CA ASP A 185 -11.52 6.02 10.00
C ASP A 185 -10.22 5.26 10.33
N MET A 186 -9.95 4.15 9.65
CA MET A 186 -8.74 3.37 9.92
C MET A 186 -7.49 4.07 9.36
N PRO A 187 -6.31 3.88 10.00
CA PRO A 187 -5.05 4.38 9.47
C PRO A 187 -4.80 3.91 8.04
N VAL A 188 -4.30 4.80 7.19
CA VAL A 188 -3.97 4.50 5.79
C VAL A 188 -2.53 4.86 5.48
N ILE A 189 -1.92 4.08 4.60
CA ILE A 189 -0.64 4.37 3.96
C ILE A 189 -0.88 4.33 2.45
N VAL A 190 -0.53 5.39 1.76
CA VAL A 190 -0.62 5.47 0.30
C VAL A 190 0.78 5.63 -0.27
N VAL A 191 1.15 4.73 -1.15
CA VAL A 191 2.42 4.81 -1.89
C VAL A 191 2.14 4.75 -3.40
N GLY A 192 3.05 5.27 -4.20
CA GLY A 192 2.88 5.19 -5.63
C GLY A 192 3.82 6.07 -6.42
N ASP A 193 3.67 5.96 -7.74
CA ASP A 193 4.20 6.91 -8.70
C ASP A 193 3.05 7.83 -9.14
N PHE A 194 3.03 9.03 -8.60
CA PHE A 194 1.98 10.02 -8.88
C PHE A 194 2.23 10.78 -10.18
N ASN A 195 3.34 10.56 -10.87
CA ASN A 195 3.75 11.30 -12.06
C ASN A 195 3.61 12.82 -11.89
N SER A 196 3.96 13.31 -10.70
CA SER A 196 3.69 14.66 -10.21
C SER A 196 4.78 15.13 -9.27
N THR A 197 5.05 16.42 -9.27
CA THR A 197 5.92 17.04 -8.28
C THR A 197 5.12 17.54 -7.08
N PRO A 198 5.76 17.77 -5.91
CA PRO A 198 5.08 18.18 -4.68
C PRO A 198 4.21 19.44 -4.81
N GLU A 199 4.53 20.33 -5.76
CA GLU A 199 3.86 21.62 -5.94
C GLU A 199 2.58 21.54 -6.79
N THR A 200 2.22 20.34 -7.26
CA THR A 200 1.07 20.17 -8.17
C THR A 200 -0.25 20.05 -7.43
N GLU A 201 -1.35 20.45 -8.09
CA GLU A 201 -2.72 20.40 -7.55
C GLU A 201 -3.11 18.99 -7.09
N GLN A 202 -2.75 17.96 -7.86
CA GLN A 202 -3.08 16.58 -7.50
C GLN A 202 -2.37 16.11 -6.23
N ILE A 203 -1.15 16.56 -5.96
CA ILE A 203 -0.48 16.26 -4.70
C ILE A 203 -1.13 17.02 -3.54
N ALA A 204 -1.39 18.32 -3.71
CA ALA A 204 -2.15 19.10 -2.72
C ALA A 204 -3.52 18.47 -2.42
N THR A 205 -4.20 17.90 -3.43
CA THR A 205 -5.45 17.17 -3.25
C THR A 205 -5.24 15.90 -2.42
N MET A 206 -4.20 15.09 -2.70
CA MET A 206 -3.89 13.91 -1.92
C MET A 206 -3.55 14.23 -0.46
N GLU A 207 -2.88 15.34 -0.20
CA GLU A 207 -2.52 15.80 1.15
C GLU A 207 -3.75 16.14 2.02
N THR A 208 -4.93 16.33 1.42
CA THR A 208 -6.17 16.52 2.20
C THR A 208 -6.60 15.28 3.00
N LEU A 209 -5.96 14.13 2.74
CA LEU A 209 -6.17 12.88 3.51
C LEU A 209 -5.35 12.84 4.82
N LEU A 210 -4.38 13.74 5.00
CA LEU A 210 -3.50 13.78 6.17
C LEU A 210 -4.11 14.61 7.30
#